data_9e16de2755c3d87dec577b76928b9584
#
_entry.id   9e16de2755c3d87dec577b76928b9584
#
_cell.length_a   1.000
_cell.length_b   1.000
_cell.length_c   1.000
_cell.angle_alpha   90.00
_cell.angle_beta   90.00
_cell.angle_gamma   90.00
#
_symmetry.space_group_name_H-M   'P 1'
#
loop_
_entity.id
_entity.type
_entity.pdbx_description
1 polymer ?
#
loop_
_entity_poly.entity_id
_entity_poly.type
_entity_poly.pdbx_seq_one_letter_code
_entity_poly.pdbx_strand_id
1 'polypeptide(L)'
;MSYVIIVSPSILSTGGISFSGALTATILVSAFSSILMGLVANLPFALAPGMGVTAFFTFQVVMGMGVPWETALGTVFISGLIFLFLSIIRVREMIVQAIPDCIRYGVAAGIGLFITLIGLKEACFIVYSPETLVTFGKFTPNVIIFLAGLAFTVLLISRNTKGSLLIGIVFTTVVAYSCGRLWGDEIMVRIPERLFSYPDFSSAFFKLNIMDTFRMGMLGVIFTFFFTDMFDSISTFLGVAQVADLKDSRGQPKNLKRALLIDAVSTTIAGPLGSSSGTTYIESAAGIEAGGRTGLTAVIVGLLFLPFLFFIWHL
;
A
#
# COMPACT_ATOMS: atom_id res chain seq x y z
N MET A 1 0.92 -4.63 9.02
CA MET A 1 0.20 -3.58 8.26
C MET A 1 0.34 -2.17 8.84
N SER A 2 0.66 -1.97 10.13
CA SER A 2 0.79 -0.61 10.71
C SER A 2 1.78 0.31 9.98
N TYR A 3 2.80 -0.23 9.32
CA TYR A 3 3.76 0.55 8.54
C TYR A 3 3.12 1.36 7.39
N VAL A 4 1.97 0.93 6.88
CA VAL A 4 1.23 1.62 5.80
C VAL A 4 0.85 3.04 6.22
N ILE A 5 0.56 3.25 7.50
CA ILE A 5 0.20 4.56 8.07
C ILE A 5 1.31 5.60 7.85
N ILE A 6 2.56 5.17 7.77
CA ILE A 6 3.71 6.06 7.55
C ILE A 6 4.14 6.03 6.09
N VAL A 7 4.31 4.84 5.51
CA VAL A 7 4.92 4.68 4.19
C VAL A 7 4.03 5.21 3.07
N SER A 8 2.72 4.92 3.09
CA SER A 8 1.81 5.39 2.03
C SER A 8 1.70 6.93 2.00
N PRO A 9 1.48 7.64 3.13
CA PRO A 9 1.49 9.09 3.14
C PRO A 9 2.84 9.70 2.75
N SER A 10 3.96 9.09 3.16
CA SER A 10 5.29 9.56 2.77
C SER A 10 5.50 9.51 1.26
N ILE A 11 5.10 8.41 0.61
CA ILE A 11 5.16 8.29 -0.84
C ILE A 11 4.23 9.30 -1.52
N LEU A 12 2.98 9.43 -1.09
CA LEU A 12 2.01 10.36 -1.67
C LEU A 12 2.44 11.82 -1.50
N SER A 13 3.09 12.15 -0.38
CA SER A 13 3.56 13.52 -0.12
C SER A 13 4.69 13.94 -1.05
N THR A 14 5.53 13.02 -1.53
CA THR A 14 6.53 13.33 -2.57
C THR A 14 5.88 13.71 -3.91
N GLY A 15 4.64 13.28 -4.14
CA GLY A 15 3.82 13.67 -5.30
C GLY A 15 3.06 14.99 -5.12
N GLY A 16 3.23 15.70 -3.99
CA GLY A 16 2.61 17.00 -3.77
C GLY A 16 1.31 16.99 -2.95
N ILE A 17 0.82 15.83 -2.52
CA ILE A 17 -0.30 15.73 -1.57
C ILE A 17 0.24 16.06 -0.17
N SER A 18 -0.49 16.84 0.63
CA SER A 18 -0.04 17.09 2.00
C SER A 18 0.05 15.79 2.80
N PHE A 19 1.09 15.62 3.61
CA PHE A 19 1.28 14.41 4.41
C PHE A 19 0.08 14.14 5.33
N SER A 20 -0.46 15.18 5.97
CA SER A 20 -1.63 15.07 6.88
C SER A 20 -2.89 14.61 6.14
N GLY A 21 -3.14 15.13 4.93
CA GLY A 21 -4.26 14.70 4.08
C GLY A 21 -4.09 13.27 3.58
N ALA A 22 -2.89 12.91 3.10
CA ALA A 22 -2.57 11.56 2.66
C ALA A 22 -2.67 10.54 3.81
N LEU A 23 -2.26 10.92 5.03
CA LEU A 23 -2.39 10.11 6.24
C LEU A 23 -3.86 9.86 6.57
N THR A 24 -4.66 10.92 6.61
CA THR A 24 -6.11 10.82 6.86
C THR A 24 -6.77 9.92 5.82
N ALA A 25 -6.47 10.11 4.53
CA ALA A 25 -6.98 9.30 3.44
C ALA A 25 -6.59 7.82 3.59
N THR A 26 -5.31 7.55 3.88
CA THR A 26 -4.78 6.18 4.07
C THR A 26 -5.50 5.46 5.20
N ILE A 27 -5.70 6.12 6.34
CA ILE A 27 -6.36 5.52 7.49
C ILE A 27 -7.84 5.26 7.20
N LEU A 28 -8.54 6.21 6.58
CA LEU A 28 -9.96 6.06 6.24
C LEU A 28 -10.19 4.94 5.22
N VAL A 29 -9.38 4.89 4.15
CA VAL A 29 -9.45 3.80 3.16
C VAL A 29 -9.20 2.46 3.83
N SER A 30 -8.15 2.35 4.65
CA SER A 30 -7.80 1.10 5.35
C SER A 30 -8.89 0.65 6.32
N ALA A 31 -9.40 1.57 7.15
CA ALA A 31 -10.43 1.27 8.13
C ALA A 31 -11.74 0.86 7.45
N PHE A 32 -12.26 1.70 6.54
CA PHE A 32 -13.52 1.45 5.85
C PHE A 32 -13.49 0.14 5.06
N SER A 33 -12.45 -0.06 4.25
CA SER A 33 -12.33 -1.22 3.37
C SER A 33 -12.15 -2.53 4.15
N SER A 34 -11.36 -2.52 5.22
CA SER A 34 -11.18 -3.70 6.08
C SER A 34 -12.46 -4.05 6.84
N ILE A 35 -13.18 -3.05 7.36
CA ILE A 35 -14.48 -3.27 8.02
C ILE A 35 -15.48 -3.84 7.02
N LEU A 36 -15.56 -3.27 5.81
CA LEU A 36 -16.47 -3.74 4.77
C LEU A 36 -16.13 -5.18 4.34
N MET A 37 -14.85 -5.52 4.20
CA MET A 37 -14.38 -6.88 3.90
C MET A 37 -14.85 -7.88 4.98
N GLY A 38 -14.68 -7.50 6.24
CA GLY A 38 -15.09 -8.35 7.36
C GLY A 38 -16.61 -8.55 7.43
N LEU A 39 -17.40 -7.49 7.24
CA LEU A 39 -18.87 -7.54 7.37
C LEU A 39 -19.55 -8.20 6.16
N VAL A 40 -19.13 -7.88 4.93
CA VAL A 40 -19.83 -8.30 3.70
C VAL A 40 -19.29 -9.61 3.14
N ALA A 41 -17.97 -9.76 3.07
CA ALA A 41 -17.34 -10.98 2.55
C ALA A 41 -17.11 -12.03 3.65
N ASN A 42 -17.14 -11.63 4.93
CA ASN A 42 -16.78 -12.47 6.07
C ASN A 42 -15.43 -13.16 5.90
N LEU A 43 -14.44 -12.41 5.42
CA LEU A 43 -13.07 -12.87 5.22
C LEU A 43 -12.10 -12.13 6.16
N PRO A 44 -11.09 -12.82 6.68
CA PRO A 44 -10.08 -12.22 7.57
C PRO A 44 -9.01 -11.43 6.82
N PHE A 45 -9.39 -10.75 5.73
CA PHE A 45 -8.48 -10.01 4.88
C PHE A 45 -8.57 -8.52 5.19
N ALA A 46 -7.45 -7.93 5.55
CA ALA A 46 -7.36 -6.49 5.74
C ALA A 46 -6.96 -5.80 4.43
N LEU A 47 -7.56 -4.66 4.17
CA LEU A 47 -7.30 -3.83 3.01
C LEU A 47 -6.64 -2.52 3.44
N ALA A 48 -5.78 -2.01 2.57
CA ALA A 48 -5.17 -0.70 2.71
C ALA A 48 -4.68 -0.22 1.33
N PRO A 49 -4.20 1.04 1.19
CA PRO A 49 -3.64 1.51 -0.07
C PRO A 49 -2.48 0.63 -0.54
N GLY A 50 -2.59 0.06 -1.75
CA GLY A 50 -1.59 -0.82 -2.33
C GLY A 50 -0.26 -0.11 -2.57
N MET A 51 0.84 -0.60 -1.98
CA MET A 51 2.15 0.07 -2.08
C MET A 51 2.64 0.19 -3.51
N GLY A 52 2.47 -0.84 -4.33
CA GLY A 52 2.87 -0.83 -5.74
C GLY A 52 2.10 0.22 -6.54
N VAL A 53 0.79 0.30 -6.31
CA VAL A 53 -0.10 1.28 -6.96
C VAL A 53 0.21 2.69 -6.47
N THR A 54 0.46 2.87 -5.16
CA THR A 54 0.86 4.16 -4.57
C THR A 54 2.18 4.67 -5.18
N ALA A 55 3.15 3.77 -5.31
CA ALA A 55 4.44 4.10 -5.91
C ALA A 55 4.32 4.44 -7.40
N PHE A 56 3.53 3.68 -8.16
CA PHE A 56 3.23 3.98 -9.56
C PHE A 56 2.53 5.33 -9.69
N PHE A 57 1.54 5.61 -8.84
CA PHE A 57 0.85 6.91 -8.77
C PHE A 57 1.84 8.06 -8.62
N THR A 58 2.69 7.99 -7.60
CA THR A 58 3.58 9.10 -7.25
C THR A 58 4.75 9.23 -8.21
N PHE A 59 5.51 8.16 -8.41
CA PHE A 59 6.79 8.24 -9.13
C PHE A 59 6.62 8.20 -10.63
N GLN A 60 5.68 7.42 -11.15
CA GLN A 60 5.50 7.31 -12.60
C GLN A 60 4.52 8.34 -13.12
N VAL A 61 3.32 8.45 -12.53
CA VAL A 61 2.27 9.32 -13.09
C VAL A 61 2.50 10.77 -12.70
N VAL A 62 2.63 11.08 -11.41
CA VAL A 62 2.77 12.46 -10.97
C VAL A 62 4.15 13.02 -11.32
N MET A 63 5.23 12.37 -10.87
CA MET A 63 6.59 12.88 -11.07
C MET A 63 7.14 12.59 -12.46
N GLY A 64 6.94 11.37 -12.98
CA GLY A 64 7.51 10.94 -14.25
C GLY A 64 6.81 11.53 -15.47
N MET A 65 5.48 11.61 -15.45
CA MET A 65 4.67 12.17 -16.54
C MET A 65 4.31 13.65 -16.31
N GLY A 66 4.60 14.22 -15.13
CA GLY A 66 4.25 15.61 -14.80
C GLY A 66 2.75 15.85 -14.66
N VAL A 67 1.97 14.82 -14.34
CA VAL A 67 0.52 14.91 -14.19
C VAL A 67 0.19 15.49 -12.81
N PRO A 68 -0.67 16.52 -12.69
CA PRO A 68 -1.14 16.99 -11.40
C PRO A 68 -1.76 15.85 -10.57
N TRP A 69 -1.47 15.80 -9.28
CA TRP A 69 -1.94 14.73 -8.41
C TRP A 69 -3.48 14.66 -8.32
N GLU A 70 -4.17 15.78 -8.50
CA GLU A 70 -5.64 15.84 -8.58
C GLU A 70 -6.18 15.06 -9.79
N THR A 71 -5.48 15.17 -10.94
CA THR A 71 -5.83 14.41 -12.15
C THR A 71 -5.47 12.94 -11.98
N ALA A 72 -4.35 12.64 -11.34
CA ALA A 72 -3.97 11.28 -11.02
C ALA A 72 -4.99 10.60 -10.06
N LEU A 73 -5.54 11.31 -9.05
CA LEU A 73 -6.66 10.82 -8.24
C LEU A 73 -7.92 10.57 -9.07
N GLY A 74 -8.19 11.42 -10.06
CA GLY A 74 -9.26 11.21 -11.03
C GLY A 74 -9.08 9.91 -11.82
N THR A 75 -7.84 9.58 -12.25
CA THR A 75 -7.55 8.33 -12.97
C THR A 75 -7.75 7.11 -12.08
N VAL A 76 -7.37 7.18 -10.80
CA VAL A 76 -7.65 6.12 -9.82
C VAL A 76 -9.16 5.91 -9.65
N PHE A 77 -9.91 6.99 -9.48
CA PHE A 77 -11.36 6.91 -9.34
C PHE A 77 -12.02 6.25 -10.56
N ILE A 78 -11.67 6.69 -11.78
CA ILE A 78 -12.22 6.10 -13.02
C ILE A 78 -11.80 4.63 -13.16
N SER A 79 -10.54 4.29 -12.88
CA SER A 79 -10.09 2.89 -12.88
C SER A 79 -10.87 2.03 -11.88
N GLY A 80 -11.14 2.57 -10.69
CA GLY A 80 -11.99 1.94 -9.67
C GLY A 80 -13.42 1.73 -10.14
N LEU A 81 -14.04 2.70 -10.82
CA LEU A 81 -15.37 2.55 -11.40
C LEU A 81 -15.41 1.47 -12.47
N ILE A 82 -14.43 1.43 -13.37
CA ILE A 82 -14.30 0.36 -14.37
C ILE A 82 -14.17 -0.99 -13.66
N PHE A 83 -13.35 -1.05 -12.63
CA PHE A 83 -13.11 -2.23 -11.82
C PHE A 83 -14.38 -2.73 -11.12
N LEU A 84 -15.16 -1.81 -10.55
CA LEU A 84 -16.45 -2.10 -9.93
C LEU A 84 -17.45 -2.63 -10.97
N PHE A 85 -17.55 -1.97 -12.11
CA PHE A 85 -18.44 -2.40 -13.20
C PHE A 85 -18.12 -3.81 -13.69
N LEU A 86 -16.83 -4.11 -13.95
CA LEU A 86 -16.37 -5.44 -14.38
C LEU A 86 -16.57 -6.51 -13.29
N SER A 87 -16.49 -6.13 -12.01
CA SER A 87 -16.75 -7.04 -10.90
C SER A 87 -18.25 -7.41 -10.79
N ILE A 88 -19.16 -6.48 -11.08
CA ILE A 88 -20.61 -6.71 -11.08
C ILE A 88 -21.00 -7.67 -12.20
N ILE A 89 -20.50 -7.47 -13.42
CA ILE A 89 -20.84 -8.31 -14.60
C ILE A 89 -20.04 -9.62 -14.68
N ARG A 90 -19.23 -9.95 -13.65
CA ARG A 90 -18.43 -11.18 -13.52
C ARG A 90 -17.32 -11.36 -14.57
N VAL A 91 -17.06 -10.37 -15.41
CA VAL A 91 -15.97 -10.42 -16.40
C VAL A 91 -14.62 -10.58 -15.70
N ARG A 92 -14.45 -9.95 -14.53
CA ARG A 92 -13.24 -10.09 -13.71
C ARG A 92 -12.94 -11.55 -13.34
N GLU A 93 -13.94 -12.34 -12.95
CA GLU A 93 -13.77 -13.76 -12.63
C GLU A 93 -13.29 -14.54 -13.87
N MET A 94 -13.82 -14.20 -15.05
CA MET A 94 -13.40 -14.81 -16.33
C MET A 94 -11.96 -14.44 -16.69
N ILE A 95 -11.58 -13.16 -16.52
CA ILE A 95 -10.21 -12.67 -16.76
C ILE A 95 -9.24 -13.41 -15.83
N VAL A 96 -9.57 -13.52 -14.53
CA VAL A 96 -8.75 -14.24 -13.55
C VAL A 96 -8.51 -15.68 -13.97
N GLN A 97 -9.54 -16.38 -14.47
CA GLN A 97 -9.43 -17.76 -14.90
C GLN A 97 -8.67 -17.90 -16.23
N ALA A 98 -8.75 -16.91 -17.11
CA ALA A 98 -8.05 -16.91 -18.39
C ALA A 98 -6.54 -16.62 -18.28
N ILE A 99 -6.10 -15.98 -17.19
CA ILE A 99 -4.69 -15.61 -17.01
C ILE A 99 -3.90 -16.81 -16.45
N PRO A 100 -2.87 -17.29 -17.18
CA PRO A 100 -2.00 -18.36 -16.70
C PRO A 100 -1.32 -17.99 -15.37
N ASP A 101 -1.09 -18.98 -14.52
CA ASP A 101 -0.45 -18.80 -13.21
C ASP A 101 0.95 -18.18 -13.32
N CYS A 102 1.72 -18.52 -14.38
CA CYS A 102 3.05 -17.96 -14.60
C CYS A 102 3.02 -16.43 -14.76
N ILE A 103 1.99 -15.87 -15.41
CA ILE A 103 1.83 -14.43 -15.55
C ILE A 103 1.49 -13.81 -14.20
N ARG A 104 0.58 -14.41 -13.43
CA ARG A 104 0.21 -13.94 -12.08
C ARG A 104 1.41 -13.87 -11.15
N TYR A 105 2.22 -14.95 -11.10
CA TYR A 105 3.45 -14.97 -10.30
C TYR A 105 4.50 -13.99 -10.83
N GLY A 106 4.60 -13.82 -12.14
CA GLY A 106 5.51 -12.86 -12.75
C GLY A 106 5.19 -11.41 -12.37
N VAL A 107 3.90 -11.04 -12.39
CA VAL A 107 3.45 -9.70 -11.96
C VAL A 107 3.72 -9.49 -10.47
N ALA A 108 3.37 -10.46 -9.62
CA ALA A 108 3.64 -10.36 -8.18
C ALA A 108 5.14 -10.19 -7.88
N ALA A 109 5.99 -10.95 -8.56
CA ALA A 109 7.45 -10.82 -8.45
C ALA A 109 7.93 -9.44 -8.95
N GLY A 110 7.38 -8.95 -10.07
CA GLY A 110 7.71 -7.63 -10.62
C GLY A 110 7.34 -6.49 -9.67
N ILE A 111 6.17 -6.54 -9.05
CA ILE A 111 5.75 -5.58 -8.02
C ILE A 111 6.70 -5.63 -6.82
N GLY A 112 7.06 -6.83 -6.35
CA GLY A 112 8.01 -6.99 -5.25
C GLY A 112 9.39 -6.39 -5.54
N LEU A 113 9.92 -6.62 -6.74
CA LEU A 113 11.19 -6.04 -7.19
C LEU A 113 11.10 -4.52 -7.32
N PHE A 114 9.98 -3.99 -7.82
CA PHE A 114 9.76 -2.55 -7.94
C PHE A 114 9.73 -1.86 -6.56
N ILE A 115 9.01 -2.42 -5.59
CA ILE A 115 8.98 -1.90 -4.21
C ILE A 115 10.38 -1.99 -3.58
N THR A 116 11.11 -3.08 -3.83
CA THR A 116 12.49 -3.24 -3.35
C THR A 116 13.40 -2.15 -3.90
N LEU A 117 13.31 -1.85 -5.20
CA LEU A 117 14.09 -0.79 -5.83
C LEU A 117 13.78 0.58 -5.22
N ILE A 118 12.50 0.87 -4.97
CA ILE A 118 12.09 2.11 -4.30
C ILE A 118 12.68 2.18 -2.89
N GLY A 119 12.57 1.10 -2.11
CA GLY A 119 13.14 1.05 -0.75
C GLY A 119 14.65 1.27 -0.72
N LEU A 120 15.39 0.69 -1.67
CA LEU A 120 16.84 0.89 -1.82
C LEU A 120 17.20 2.33 -2.23
N LYS A 121 16.37 2.94 -3.08
CA LYS A 121 16.50 4.35 -3.49
C LYS A 121 16.25 5.29 -2.31
N GLU A 122 15.15 5.11 -1.58
CA GLU A 122 14.82 5.95 -0.41
C GLU A 122 15.88 5.83 0.70
N ALA A 123 16.47 4.65 0.86
CA ALA A 123 17.59 4.43 1.77
C ALA A 123 18.92 5.03 1.28
N CYS A 124 18.95 5.66 0.09
CA CYS A 124 20.16 6.13 -0.57
C CYS A 124 21.23 5.06 -0.82
N PHE A 125 20.85 3.77 -0.77
CA PHE A 125 21.73 2.66 -1.12
C PHE A 125 21.96 2.59 -2.63
N ILE A 126 20.93 2.92 -3.43
CA ILE A 126 20.99 3.10 -4.87
C ILE A 126 20.70 4.57 -5.18
N VAL A 127 21.57 5.21 -5.95
CA VAL A 127 21.39 6.59 -6.40
C VAL A 127 21.47 6.69 -7.92
N TYR A 128 20.88 7.76 -8.46
CA TYR A 128 20.93 8.02 -9.90
C TYR A 128 22.35 8.33 -10.37
N SER A 129 22.74 7.75 -11.51
CA SER A 129 23.99 8.05 -12.23
C SER A 129 23.65 8.31 -13.70
N PRO A 130 24.14 9.41 -14.29
CA PRO A 130 23.94 9.68 -15.72
C PRO A 130 24.52 8.60 -16.65
N GLU A 131 25.60 7.93 -16.21
CA GLU A 131 26.33 6.96 -17.02
C GLU A 131 25.68 5.57 -17.01
N THR A 132 25.22 5.12 -15.83
CA THR A 132 24.73 3.75 -15.62
C THR A 132 23.26 3.68 -15.20
N LEU A 133 22.53 4.82 -15.20
CA LEU A 133 21.18 5.03 -14.67
C LEU A 133 21.11 4.86 -13.14
N VAL A 134 21.75 3.85 -12.60
CA VAL A 134 21.83 3.58 -11.16
C VAL A 134 23.27 3.22 -10.76
N THR A 135 23.68 3.66 -9.58
CA THR A 135 24.96 3.31 -8.97
C THR A 135 24.80 3.15 -7.47
N PHE A 136 25.77 2.53 -6.82
CA PHE A 136 25.79 2.46 -5.37
C PHE A 136 26.01 3.84 -4.76
N GLY A 137 25.18 4.17 -3.77
CA GLY A 137 25.33 5.38 -2.97
C GLY A 137 26.57 5.32 -2.08
N LYS A 138 26.96 6.50 -1.54
CA LYS A 138 28.02 6.54 -0.52
C LYS A 138 27.54 5.84 0.76
N PHE A 139 28.44 5.12 1.43
CA PHE A 139 28.16 4.52 2.74
C PHE A 139 28.04 5.61 3.81
N THR A 140 26.87 6.24 3.84
CA THR A 140 26.49 7.19 4.89
C THR A 140 25.99 6.46 6.13
N PRO A 141 25.93 7.09 7.31
CA PRO A 141 25.32 6.51 8.50
C PRO A 141 23.89 6.00 8.25
N ASN A 142 23.11 6.71 7.41
CA ASN A 142 21.75 6.28 7.03
C ASN A 142 21.74 4.93 6.31
N VAL A 143 22.65 4.71 5.37
CA VAL A 143 22.78 3.44 4.64
C VAL A 143 23.17 2.31 5.58
N ILE A 144 24.08 2.57 6.52
CA ILE A 144 24.54 1.56 7.51
C ILE A 144 23.38 1.18 8.44
N ILE A 145 22.62 2.16 8.93
CA ILE A 145 21.45 1.92 9.79
C ILE A 145 20.39 1.14 9.04
N PHE A 146 20.11 1.50 7.78
CA PHE A 146 19.19 0.76 6.91
C PHE A 146 19.62 -0.71 6.77
N LEU A 147 20.88 -0.97 6.44
CA LEU A 147 21.38 -2.34 6.27
C LEU A 147 21.33 -3.12 7.58
N ALA A 148 21.67 -2.51 8.72
CA ALA A 148 21.57 -3.13 10.03
C ALA A 148 20.12 -3.47 10.40
N GLY A 149 19.17 -2.54 10.14
CA GLY A 149 17.75 -2.75 10.33
C GLY A 149 17.18 -3.85 9.44
N LEU A 150 17.57 -3.87 8.17
CA LEU A 150 17.19 -4.91 7.22
C LEU A 150 17.70 -6.29 7.67
N ALA A 151 19.00 -6.39 8.02
CA ALA A 151 19.59 -7.63 8.51
C ALA A 151 18.92 -8.13 9.79
N PHE A 152 18.62 -7.22 10.72
CA PHE A 152 17.90 -7.55 11.96
C PHE A 152 16.47 -8.05 11.66
N THR A 153 15.76 -7.39 10.76
CA THR A 153 14.40 -7.81 10.35
C THR A 153 14.41 -9.19 9.70
N VAL A 154 15.35 -9.44 8.78
CA VAL A 154 15.53 -10.76 8.13
C VAL A 154 15.83 -11.84 9.18
N LEU A 155 16.67 -11.55 10.16
CA LEU A 155 16.97 -12.48 11.24
C LEU A 155 15.73 -12.80 12.10
N LEU A 156 14.89 -11.82 12.39
CA LEU A 156 13.63 -12.05 13.11
C LEU A 156 12.64 -12.88 12.29
N ILE A 157 12.55 -12.65 10.97
CA ILE A 157 11.72 -13.44 10.06
C ILE A 157 12.22 -14.88 10.02
N SER A 158 13.53 -15.11 9.88
CA SER A 158 14.12 -16.46 9.85
C SER A 158 13.89 -17.23 11.14
N ARG A 159 13.71 -16.52 12.27
CA ARG A 159 13.36 -17.11 13.58
C ARG A 159 11.85 -17.27 13.79
N ASN A 160 11.02 -17.02 12.76
CA ASN A 160 9.55 -17.06 12.85
C ASN A 160 8.97 -16.21 14.00
N THR A 161 9.61 -15.08 14.33
CA THR A 161 9.16 -14.19 15.40
C THR A 161 7.88 -13.46 14.96
N LYS A 162 6.80 -13.54 15.76
CA LYS A 162 5.55 -12.81 15.46
C LYS A 162 5.80 -11.31 15.51
N GLY A 163 5.34 -10.60 14.46
CA GLY A 163 5.52 -9.16 14.37
C GLY A 163 6.94 -8.70 13.98
N SER A 164 7.76 -9.56 13.40
CA SER A 164 9.15 -9.28 13.00
C SER A 164 9.32 -7.97 12.21
N LEU A 165 8.43 -7.66 11.28
CA LEU A 165 8.47 -6.41 10.53
C LEU A 165 8.29 -5.19 11.42
N LEU A 166 7.31 -5.21 12.33
CA LEU A 166 7.08 -4.09 13.26
C LEU A 166 8.25 -3.90 14.21
N ILE A 167 8.75 -5.01 14.79
CA ILE A 167 9.91 -4.99 15.67
C ILE A 167 11.13 -4.44 14.92
N GLY A 168 11.33 -4.85 13.66
CA GLY A 168 12.41 -4.35 12.80
C GLY A 168 12.32 -2.84 12.58
N ILE A 169 11.13 -2.32 12.27
CA ILE A 169 10.90 -0.88 12.08
C ILE A 169 11.21 -0.11 13.38
N VAL A 170 10.66 -0.56 14.52
CA VAL A 170 10.91 0.08 15.82
C VAL A 170 12.40 0.06 16.17
N PHE A 171 13.06 -1.08 15.99
CA PHE A 171 14.50 -1.21 16.22
C PHE A 171 15.30 -0.23 15.37
N THR A 172 15.04 -0.19 14.06
CA THR A 172 15.74 0.70 13.12
C THR A 172 15.51 2.17 13.48
N THR A 173 14.28 2.52 13.87
CA THR A 173 13.94 3.89 14.30
C THR A 173 14.68 4.29 15.58
N VAL A 174 14.75 3.39 16.57
CA VAL A 174 15.49 3.63 17.81
C VAL A 174 16.99 3.77 17.56
N VAL A 175 17.54 2.94 16.69
CA VAL A 175 18.97 3.04 16.29
C VAL A 175 19.23 4.35 15.55
N ALA A 176 18.39 4.71 14.58
CA ALA A 176 18.49 5.97 13.83
C ALA A 176 18.41 7.19 14.76
N TYR A 177 17.49 7.18 15.72
CA TYR A 177 17.32 8.22 16.72
C TYR A 177 18.57 8.38 17.59
N SER A 178 19.13 7.26 18.04
CA SER A 178 20.32 7.24 18.91
C SER A 178 21.57 7.67 18.14
N CYS A 179 21.78 7.14 16.94
CA CYS A 179 22.96 7.47 16.12
C CYS A 179 22.91 8.92 15.63
N GLY A 180 21.76 9.44 15.22
CA GLY A 180 21.62 10.82 14.76
C GLY A 180 21.93 11.86 15.85
N ARG A 181 21.73 11.52 17.14
CA ARG A 181 22.06 12.40 18.26
C ARG A 181 23.49 12.24 18.79
N LEU A 182 24.05 11.04 18.66
CA LEU A 182 25.39 10.73 19.21
C LEU A 182 26.53 11.01 18.22
N TRP A 183 26.26 10.90 16.91
CA TRP A 183 27.32 10.92 15.89
C TRP A 183 27.04 11.81 14.68
N GLY A 184 25.95 12.57 14.63
CA GLY A 184 25.61 13.34 13.44
C GLY A 184 25.21 14.77 13.73
N ASP A 185 25.61 15.68 12.84
CA ASP A 185 25.09 17.04 12.77
C ASP A 185 23.67 17.07 12.19
N GLU A 186 23.15 15.94 11.69
CA GLU A 186 21.83 15.81 11.09
C GLU A 186 20.87 15.03 11.99
N ILE A 187 19.71 15.63 12.28
CA ILE A 187 18.63 14.97 13.01
C ILE A 187 17.96 13.98 12.05
N MET A 188 18.29 12.68 12.16
CA MET A 188 17.74 11.62 11.32
C MET A 188 16.28 11.31 11.65
N VAL A 189 15.87 11.47 12.90
CA VAL A 189 14.49 11.24 13.36
C VAL A 189 14.04 12.44 14.17
N ARG A 190 13.01 13.13 13.67
CA ARG A 190 12.36 14.23 14.40
C ARG A 190 11.21 13.67 15.22
N ILE A 191 11.18 13.96 16.49
CA ILE A 191 10.02 13.67 17.34
C ILE A 191 9.01 14.81 17.13
N PRO A 192 7.76 14.52 16.79
CA PRO A 192 6.75 15.55 16.61
C PRO A 192 6.50 16.30 17.95
N GLU A 193 6.40 17.62 17.90
CA GLU A 193 6.13 18.45 19.09
C GLU A 193 4.72 18.21 19.64
N ARG A 194 3.80 17.74 18.79
CA ARG A 194 2.41 17.43 19.16
C ARG A 194 2.10 16.00 18.75
N LEU A 195 1.70 15.19 19.73
CA LEU A 195 1.29 13.79 19.51
C LEU A 195 -0.15 13.69 18.99
N PHE A 196 -0.96 14.71 19.21
CA PHE A 196 -2.37 14.75 18.82
C PHE A 196 -2.62 15.91 17.87
N SER A 197 -3.30 15.62 16.78
CA SER A 197 -3.80 16.62 15.84
C SER A 197 -5.14 16.17 15.27
N TYR A 198 -5.91 17.12 14.75
CA TYR A 198 -7.17 16.80 14.08
C TYR A 198 -6.90 16.23 12.67
N PRO A 199 -7.75 15.27 12.20
CA PRO A 199 -7.68 14.77 10.84
C PRO A 199 -7.81 15.90 9.81
N ASP A 200 -6.97 15.89 8.80
CA ASP A 200 -7.02 16.88 7.72
C ASP A 200 -7.86 16.36 6.56
N PHE A 201 -9.10 16.82 6.51
CA PHE A 201 -10.01 16.55 5.40
C PHE A 201 -9.94 17.60 4.30
N SER A 202 -9.26 18.72 4.50
CA SER A 202 -9.32 19.86 3.59
C SER A 202 -8.31 19.77 2.44
N SER A 203 -7.17 19.13 2.66
CA SER A 203 -6.03 19.14 1.75
C SER A 203 -6.13 18.12 0.61
N ALA A 204 -6.76 16.95 0.83
CA ALA A 204 -6.80 15.88 -0.17
C ALA A 204 -8.22 15.42 -0.53
N PHE A 205 -9.20 15.64 0.36
CA PHE A 205 -10.55 15.12 0.23
C PHE A 205 -11.32 15.80 -0.91
N PHE A 206 -11.92 15.01 -1.81
CA PHE A 206 -12.68 15.45 -2.99
C PHE A 206 -11.96 16.44 -3.93
N LYS A 207 -10.62 16.47 -3.93
CA LYS A 207 -9.84 17.32 -4.84
C LYS A 207 -9.52 16.66 -6.17
N LEU A 208 -10.12 15.52 -6.48
CA LEU A 208 -9.91 14.83 -7.75
C LEU A 208 -10.44 15.68 -8.94
N ASN A 209 -9.65 15.73 -10.01
CA ASN A 209 -10.04 16.37 -11.26
C ASN A 209 -10.42 15.32 -12.30
N ILE A 210 -11.74 15.13 -12.50
CA ILE A 210 -12.28 14.13 -13.44
C ILE A 210 -12.16 14.63 -14.89
N MET A 211 -12.30 15.93 -15.14
CA MET A 211 -12.33 16.47 -16.51
C MET A 211 -11.02 16.23 -17.26
N ASP A 212 -9.88 16.47 -16.59
CA ASP A 212 -8.58 16.27 -17.21
C ASP A 212 -8.20 14.78 -17.35
N THR A 213 -8.87 13.91 -16.60
CA THR A 213 -8.68 12.45 -16.66
C THR A 213 -9.10 11.85 -18.01
N PHE A 214 -10.03 12.47 -18.73
CA PHE A 214 -10.49 12.00 -20.05
C PHE A 214 -9.61 12.42 -21.22
N ARG A 215 -8.51 13.11 -20.99
CA ARG A 215 -7.53 13.40 -22.05
C ARG A 215 -6.91 12.12 -22.59
N MET A 216 -6.62 12.08 -23.91
CA MET A 216 -6.13 10.88 -24.60
C MET A 216 -4.90 10.25 -23.92
N GLY A 217 -4.00 11.05 -23.36
CA GLY A 217 -2.81 10.54 -22.65
C GLY A 217 -3.12 9.79 -21.34
N MET A 218 -4.29 10.00 -20.74
CA MET A 218 -4.66 9.38 -19.47
C MET A 218 -5.30 8.01 -19.62
N LEU A 219 -5.80 7.64 -20.80
CA LEU A 219 -6.40 6.32 -21.04
C LEU A 219 -5.42 5.18 -20.75
N GLY A 220 -4.15 5.32 -21.17
CA GLY A 220 -3.10 4.35 -20.85
C GLY A 220 -2.82 4.26 -19.35
N VAL A 221 -2.88 5.38 -18.63
CA VAL A 221 -2.68 5.44 -17.18
C VAL A 221 -3.85 4.75 -16.46
N ILE A 222 -5.11 5.03 -16.86
CA ILE A 222 -6.30 4.37 -16.32
C ILE A 222 -6.20 2.86 -16.51
N PHE A 223 -5.83 2.42 -17.71
CA PHE A 223 -5.66 1.01 -18.02
C PHE A 223 -4.57 0.37 -17.15
N THR A 224 -3.44 1.05 -16.97
CA THR A 224 -2.34 0.55 -16.12
C THR A 224 -2.76 0.46 -14.67
N PHE A 225 -3.44 1.47 -14.10
CA PHE A 225 -3.98 1.40 -12.75
C PHE A 225 -4.94 0.23 -12.61
N PHE A 226 -5.88 0.10 -13.54
CA PHE A 226 -6.85 -1.00 -13.53
C PHE A 226 -6.17 -2.38 -13.53
N PHE A 227 -5.20 -2.60 -14.43
CA PHE A 227 -4.50 -3.89 -14.53
C PHE A 227 -3.61 -4.16 -13.33
N THR A 228 -2.84 -3.18 -12.88
CA THR A 228 -1.95 -3.33 -11.71
C THR A 228 -2.75 -3.67 -10.47
N ASP A 229 -3.82 -2.92 -10.20
CA ASP A 229 -4.70 -3.14 -9.05
C ASP A 229 -5.39 -4.52 -9.12
N MET A 230 -5.85 -4.90 -10.31
CA MET A 230 -6.47 -6.21 -10.54
C MET A 230 -5.50 -7.37 -10.25
N PHE A 231 -4.26 -7.29 -10.75
CA PHE A 231 -3.28 -8.35 -10.54
C PHE A 231 -2.79 -8.41 -9.10
N ASP A 232 -2.57 -7.26 -8.46
CA ASP A 232 -2.16 -7.17 -7.06
C ASP A 232 -3.21 -7.82 -6.15
N SER A 233 -4.47 -7.42 -6.31
CA SER A 233 -5.59 -7.99 -5.56
C SER A 233 -5.74 -9.50 -5.77
N ILE A 234 -5.72 -9.97 -7.02
CA ILE A 234 -5.89 -11.39 -7.33
C ILE A 234 -4.75 -12.22 -6.74
N SER A 235 -3.51 -11.78 -6.94
CA SER A 235 -2.32 -12.49 -6.44
C SER A 235 -2.36 -12.61 -4.91
N THR A 236 -2.74 -11.52 -4.24
CA THR A 236 -2.85 -11.47 -2.79
C THR A 236 -4.01 -12.33 -2.29
N PHE A 237 -5.19 -12.26 -2.91
CA PHE A 237 -6.32 -13.13 -2.56
C PHE A 237 -5.99 -14.60 -2.67
N LEU A 238 -5.36 -15.01 -3.77
CA LEU A 238 -4.98 -16.41 -3.98
C LEU A 238 -3.92 -16.86 -2.98
N GLY A 239 -2.89 -16.03 -2.76
CA GLY A 239 -1.83 -16.30 -1.80
C GLY A 239 -2.35 -16.46 -0.38
N VAL A 240 -3.15 -15.50 0.10
CA VAL A 240 -3.70 -15.52 1.46
C VAL A 240 -4.74 -16.64 1.62
N ALA A 241 -5.59 -16.88 0.61
CA ALA A 241 -6.58 -17.98 0.66
C ALA A 241 -5.91 -19.36 0.69
N GLN A 242 -4.73 -19.50 0.09
CA GLN A 242 -3.96 -20.74 0.13
C GLN A 242 -3.39 -20.99 1.54
N VAL A 243 -2.82 -19.97 2.17
CA VAL A 243 -2.30 -20.04 3.54
C VAL A 243 -3.44 -20.27 4.55
N ALA A 244 -4.59 -19.66 4.31
CA ALA A 244 -5.76 -19.72 5.19
C ALA A 244 -6.55 -21.03 5.09
N ASP A 245 -6.27 -21.87 4.10
CA ASP A 245 -7.10 -23.04 3.74
C ASP A 245 -8.60 -22.67 3.54
N LEU A 246 -8.84 -21.46 3.05
CA LEU A 246 -10.18 -20.93 2.78
C LEU A 246 -10.62 -21.25 1.35
N LYS A 247 -10.56 -22.53 0.98
CA LYS A 247 -11.02 -23.02 -0.33
C LYS A 247 -12.41 -23.64 -0.24
N ASP A 248 -13.16 -23.47 -1.31
CA ASP A 248 -14.44 -24.18 -1.50
C ASP A 248 -14.19 -25.59 -2.04
N SER A 249 -15.28 -26.37 -2.24
CA SER A 249 -15.24 -27.72 -2.82
C SER A 249 -14.64 -27.77 -4.24
N ARG A 250 -14.47 -26.63 -4.90
CA ARG A 250 -13.87 -26.46 -6.24
C ARG A 250 -12.42 -25.99 -6.19
N GLY A 251 -11.84 -25.86 -5.00
CA GLY A 251 -10.48 -25.36 -4.80
C GLY A 251 -10.33 -23.84 -4.98
N GLN A 252 -11.44 -23.10 -5.11
CA GLN A 252 -11.43 -21.63 -5.22
C GLN A 252 -11.57 -20.99 -3.84
N PRO A 253 -11.04 -19.76 -3.64
CA PRO A 253 -11.23 -19.03 -2.41
C PRO A 253 -12.72 -18.81 -2.09
N LYS A 254 -13.12 -19.12 -0.87
CA LYS A 254 -14.50 -18.86 -0.40
C LYS A 254 -14.83 -17.38 -0.54
N ASN A 255 -16.06 -17.06 -0.93
CA ASN A 255 -16.56 -15.68 -1.06
C ASN A 255 -15.74 -14.78 -1.98
N LEU A 256 -14.92 -15.32 -2.88
CA LEU A 256 -14.05 -14.57 -3.78
C LEU A 256 -14.79 -13.42 -4.50
N LYS A 257 -16.00 -13.68 -5.00
CA LYS A 257 -16.81 -12.68 -5.68
C LYS A 257 -17.09 -11.45 -4.82
N ARG A 258 -17.51 -11.67 -3.54
CA ARG A 258 -17.78 -10.56 -2.61
C ARG A 258 -16.50 -9.81 -2.26
N ALA A 259 -15.42 -10.55 -2.06
CA ALA A 259 -14.12 -9.96 -1.77
C ALA A 259 -13.62 -9.06 -2.91
N LEU A 260 -13.71 -9.53 -4.16
CA LEU A 260 -13.34 -8.76 -5.35
C LEU A 260 -14.22 -7.53 -5.57
N LEU A 261 -15.49 -7.60 -5.19
CA LEU A 261 -16.39 -6.46 -5.26
C LEU A 261 -16.04 -5.39 -4.22
N ILE A 262 -15.72 -5.81 -2.99
CA ILE A 262 -15.30 -4.88 -1.94
C ILE A 262 -13.97 -4.21 -2.29
N ASP A 263 -13.05 -4.96 -2.85
CA ASP A 263 -11.78 -4.46 -3.33
C ASP A 263 -11.98 -3.35 -4.41
N ALA A 264 -12.87 -3.58 -5.36
CA ALA A 264 -13.26 -2.58 -6.36
C ALA A 264 -13.93 -1.33 -5.73
N VAL A 265 -14.78 -1.51 -4.74
CA VAL A 265 -15.38 -0.41 -3.97
C VAL A 265 -14.30 0.36 -3.22
N SER A 266 -13.33 -0.35 -2.62
CA SER A 266 -12.20 0.25 -1.90
C SER A 266 -11.37 1.16 -2.81
N THR A 267 -10.98 0.68 -3.99
CA THR A 267 -10.24 1.48 -4.99
C THR A 267 -11.08 2.66 -5.50
N THR A 268 -12.38 2.45 -5.74
CA THR A 268 -13.27 3.54 -6.16
C THR A 268 -13.33 4.66 -5.12
N ILE A 269 -13.42 4.33 -3.85
CA ILE A 269 -13.51 5.32 -2.76
C ILE A 269 -12.14 5.96 -2.49
N ALA A 270 -11.04 5.26 -2.75
CA ALA A 270 -9.69 5.77 -2.49
C ALA A 270 -9.40 7.08 -3.23
N GLY A 271 -9.78 7.21 -4.51
CA GLY A 271 -9.62 8.45 -5.28
C GLY A 271 -10.24 9.68 -4.62
N PRO A 272 -11.56 9.71 -4.34
CA PRO A 272 -12.22 10.80 -3.62
C PRO A 272 -11.66 11.09 -2.23
N LEU A 273 -11.16 10.08 -1.52
CA LEU A 273 -10.53 10.26 -0.22
C LEU A 273 -9.12 10.85 -0.30
N GLY A 274 -8.50 10.85 -1.48
CA GLY A 274 -7.14 11.36 -1.67
C GLY A 274 -6.05 10.29 -1.53
N SER A 275 -6.38 9.02 -1.82
CA SER A 275 -5.45 7.89 -1.81
C SER A 275 -5.38 7.20 -3.17
N SER A 276 -4.36 6.36 -3.38
CA SER A 276 -4.06 5.76 -4.70
C SER A 276 -4.93 4.56 -5.06
N SER A 277 -5.30 3.72 -4.12
CA SER A 277 -6.13 2.52 -4.30
C SER A 277 -6.47 1.91 -2.94
N GLY A 278 -7.25 0.83 -2.94
CA GLY A 278 -7.49 0.06 -1.73
C GLY A 278 -7.46 -1.42 -2.08
N THR A 279 -6.36 -2.10 -1.78
CA THR A 279 -6.10 -3.50 -2.12
C THR A 279 -5.99 -4.39 -0.89
N THR A 280 -6.16 -5.69 -1.09
CA THR A 280 -5.95 -6.68 -0.04
C THR A 280 -4.46 -6.85 0.25
N TYR A 281 -4.10 -6.99 1.52
CA TYR A 281 -2.72 -7.12 1.97
C TYR A 281 -2.34 -8.55 2.30
N ILE A 282 -1.17 -8.98 1.82
CA ILE A 282 -0.62 -10.32 2.04
C ILE A 282 -0.28 -10.57 3.51
N GLU A 283 -0.02 -9.51 4.29
CA GLU A 283 0.22 -9.57 5.73
C GLU A 283 -1.01 -10.06 6.52
N SER A 284 -2.18 -10.10 5.89
CA SER A 284 -3.37 -10.77 6.44
C SER A 284 -3.10 -12.24 6.75
N ALA A 285 -2.18 -12.89 6.01
CA ALA A 285 -1.75 -14.26 6.26
C ALA A 285 -1.21 -14.43 7.68
N ALA A 286 -0.41 -13.49 8.19
CA ALA A 286 0.11 -13.54 9.56
C ALA A 286 -1.00 -13.49 10.63
N GLY A 287 -2.07 -12.72 10.37
CA GLY A 287 -3.25 -12.70 11.25
C GLY A 287 -4.02 -14.02 11.24
N ILE A 288 -4.08 -14.65 10.08
CA ILE A 288 -4.74 -15.94 9.87
C ILE A 288 -3.94 -17.07 10.54
N GLU A 289 -2.63 -17.08 10.40
CA GLU A 289 -1.72 -18.01 11.09
C GLU A 289 -1.81 -17.87 12.61
N ALA A 290 -2.03 -16.66 13.12
CA ALA A 290 -2.27 -16.40 14.53
C ALA A 290 -3.67 -16.86 15.03
N GLY A 291 -4.53 -17.38 14.14
CA GLY A 291 -5.85 -17.93 14.48
C GLY A 291 -7.05 -17.08 14.03
N GLY A 292 -6.84 -15.96 13.36
CA GLY A 292 -7.90 -15.10 12.83
C GLY A 292 -8.49 -15.67 11.54
N ARG A 293 -9.65 -16.34 11.61
CA ARG A 293 -10.24 -17.06 10.44
C ARG A 293 -11.58 -16.51 9.97
N THR A 294 -12.08 -15.46 10.59
CA THR A 294 -13.38 -14.87 10.29
C THR A 294 -13.29 -13.41 9.93
N GLY A 295 -14.35 -12.86 9.35
CA GLY A 295 -14.45 -11.44 9.04
C GLY A 295 -14.27 -10.51 10.25
N LEU A 296 -14.50 -11.01 11.46
CA LEU A 296 -14.27 -10.23 12.69
C LEU A 296 -12.81 -9.78 12.80
N THR A 297 -11.85 -10.58 12.33
CA THR A 297 -10.42 -10.21 12.28
C THR A 297 -10.21 -8.96 11.44
N ALA A 298 -10.80 -8.89 10.25
CA ALA A 298 -10.70 -7.73 9.38
C ALA A 298 -11.40 -6.50 9.97
N VAL A 299 -12.55 -6.68 10.62
CA VAL A 299 -13.26 -5.60 11.32
C VAL A 299 -12.40 -5.02 12.45
N ILE A 300 -11.79 -5.87 13.27
CA ILE A 300 -10.91 -5.42 14.37
C ILE A 300 -9.71 -4.67 13.80
N VAL A 301 -9.08 -5.16 12.73
CA VAL A 301 -7.96 -4.47 12.08
C VAL A 301 -8.41 -3.09 11.58
N GLY A 302 -9.57 -3.00 10.92
CA GLY A 302 -10.13 -1.72 10.46
C GLY A 302 -10.39 -0.73 11.61
N LEU A 303 -10.95 -1.22 12.72
CA LEU A 303 -11.16 -0.39 13.92
C LEU A 303 -9.85 0.07 14.57
N LEU A 304 -8.81 -0.77 14.53
CA LEU A 304 -7.49 -0.41 15.06
C LEU A 304 -6.76 0.67 14.22
N PHE A 305 -7.16 0.90 12.97
CA PHE A 305 -6.65 2.02 12.19
C PHE A 305 -7.23 3.37 12.66
N LEU A 306 -8.47 3.44 13.13
CA LEU A 306 -9.15 4.69 13.47
C LEU A 306 -8.47 5.54 14.56
N PRO A 307 -7.90 4.98 15.66
CA PRO A 307 -7.17 5.77 16.64
C PRO A 307 -6.02 6.58 16.03
N PHE A 308 -5.39 6.07 14.97
CA PHE A 308 -4.28 6.76 14.29
C PHE A 308 -4.71 8.01 13.53
N LEU A 309 -6.00 8.27 13.32
CA LEU A 309 -6.50 9.55 12.81
C LEU A 309 -6.13 10.74 13.68
N PHE A 310 -6.00 10.50 14.97
CA PHE A 310 -5.70 11.54 15.95
C PHE A 310 -4.21 11.63 16.31
N PHE A 311 -3.41 10.65 15.86
CA PHE A 311 -1.96 10.64 16.02
C PHE A 311 -1.33 11.16 14.74
N ILE A 312 -0.79 12.37 14.75
CA ILE A 312 0.00 12.86 13.62
C ILE A 312 1.47 12.75 13.95
N TRP A 313 2.14 11.94 13.16
CA TRP A 313 3.57 11.89 13.07
C TRP A 313 3.99 12.93 12.02
N HIS A 314 4.33 14.14 12.43
CA HIS A 314 5.08 15.03 11.56
C HIS A 314 6.50 14.48 11.45
N LEU A 315 6.76 13.80 10.34
CA LEU A 315 8.10 13.43 9.93
C LEU A 315 8.80 14.62 9.30
#